data_7b2e75595169dcfd3c0efda769bde2fc
#
_entry.id   7b2e75595169dcfd3c0efda769bde2fc
#
_cell.length_a   1.000
_cell.length_b   1.000
_cell.length_c   1.000
_cell.angle_alpha   90.00
_cell.angle_beta   90.00
_cell.angle_gamma   90.00
#
_symmetry.space_group_name_H-M   'P 1'
#
loop_
_entity.id
_entity.type
_entity.pdbx_description
1 polymer ?
#
loop_
_entity_poly.entity_id
_entity_poly.type
_entity_poly.pdbx_seq_one_letter_code
_entity_poly.pdbx_strand_id
1 'polypeptide(L)'
;KAGYALSGFLFRLLLVFDRRHHTRSVQHLLHAGIAKDKAQARRLTVASYLEFSKLLVEIVKMDQLYDPAKIRVVGSQAAIDISLSQEHDNKPVIIATAHYGNWEVAGTAYAEKSRIPMTSFMRPFSNPLIGKMILDHRAGDMHKLVDKREGIRPILRAISQNRITTMLIDQHAGANEGITCEFFGHPACVHMTPALLHLK
;
A
#
# COMPACT_ATOMS: atom_id res chain seq x y z
N LYS A 1 -1.64 22.81 8.19
CA LYS A 1 -1.30 22.49 9.61
C LYS A 1 -2.56 22.10 10.43
N ALA A 2 -3.65 22.88 10.36
CA ALA A 2 -4.88 22.59 11.14
C ALA A 2 -5.48 21.21 10.85
N GLY A 3 -5.51 20.74 9.58
CA GLY A 3 -6.00 19.41 9.20
C GLY A 3 -5.24 18.27 9.88
N TYR A 4 -3.92 18.35 9.96
CA TYR A 4 -3.10 17.35 10.67
C TYR A 4 -3.36 17.35 12.19
N ALA A 5 -3.53 18.52 12.80
CA ALA A 5 -3.86 18.61 14.21
C ALA A 5 -5.22 18.01 14.53
N LEU A 6 -6.24 18.33 13.73
CA LEU A 6 -7.59 17.78 13.86
C LEU A 6 -7.59 16.26 13.66
N SER A 7 -6.98 15.78 12.59
CA SER A 7 -6.91 14.34 12.31
C SER A 7 -6.16 13.60 13.42
N GLY A 8 -5.04 14.10 13.89
CA GLY A 8 -4.29 13.52 14.99
C GLY A 8 -5.10 13.49 16.31
N PHE A 9 -5.91 14.51 16.57
CA PHE A 9 -6.82 14.52 17.73
C PHE A 9 -7.90 13.44 17.59
N LEU A 10 -8.55 13.36 16.42
CA LEU A 10 -9.59 12.35 16.16
C LEU A 10 -9.03 10.92 16.28
N PHE A 11 -7.81 10.68 15.80
CA PHE A 11 -7.16 9.37 15.93
C PHE A 11 -6.78 9.02 17.37
N ARG A 12 -6.44 10.01 18.20
CA ARG A 12 -6.26 9.77 19.65
C ARG A 12 -7.58 9.38 20.33
N LEU A 13 -8.69 10.02 19.96
CA LEU A 13 -10.01 9.60 20.41
C LEU A 13 -10.35 8.19 19.94
N LEU A 14 -10.10 7.89 18.67
CA LEU A 14 -10.35 6.55 18.11
C LEU A 14 -9.62 5.45 18.90
N LEU A 15 -8.39 5.69 19.35
CA LEU A 15 -7.62 4.74 20.16
C LEU A 15 -8.31 4.38 21.50
N VAL A 16 -9.12 5.29 22.06
CA VAL A 16 -9.87 5.03 23.31
C VAL A 16 -11.01 4.05 23.04
N PHE A 17 -11.65 4.14 21.90
CA PHE A 17 -12.81 3.31 21.54
C PHE A 17 -12.39 2.01 20.83
N ASP A 18 -11.34 2.03 20.04
CA ASP A 18 -10.85 0.89 19.26
C ASP A 18 -9.90 -0.01 20.07
N ARG A 19 -10.37 -0.47 21.21
CA ARG A 19 -9.60 -1.33 22.13
C ARG A 19 -9.12 -2.62 21.46
N ARG A 20 -9.90 -3.17 20.54
CA ARG A 20 -9.59 -4.44 19.87
C ARG A 20 -8.34 -4.32 19.01
N HIS A 21 -8.29 -3.35 18.10
CA HIS A 21 -7.14 -3.18 17.20
C HIS A 21 -5.93 -2.66 17.96
N HIS A 22 -6.11 -1.76 18.94
CA HIS A 22 -5.03 -1.31 19.81
C HIS A 22 -4.37 -2.48 20.54
N THR A 23 -5.16 -3.36 21.20
CA THR A 23 -4.61 -4.52 21.92
C THR A 23 -3.89 -5.46 20.99
N ARG A 24 -4.46 -5.74 19.81
CA ARG A 24 -3.85 -6.58 18.79
C ARG A 24 -2.52 -6.01 18.30
N SER A 25 -2.46 -4.71 18.01
CA SER A 25 -1.21 -4.04 17.60
C SER A 25 -0.11 -4.18 18.65
N VAL A 26 -0.45 -3.96 19.93
CA VAL A 26 0.50 -4.15 21.04
C VAL A 26 1.00 -5.60 21.11
N GLN A 27 0.11 -6.57 20.97
CA GLN A 27 0.48 -7.99 20.97
C GLN A 27 1.39 -8.35 19.78
N HIS A 28 1.10 -7.87 18.58
CA HIS A 28 1.91 -8.12 17.40
C HIS A 28 3.31 -7.52 17.52
N LEU A 29 3.45 -6.30 18.06
CA LEU A 29 4.75 -5.67 18.27
C LEU A 29 5.62 -6.42 19.28
N LEU A 30 5.01 -6.96 20.32
CA LEU A 30 5.70 -7.83 21.29
C LEU A 30 6.06 -9.18 20.67
N HIS A 31 5.13 -9.80 19.96
CA HIS A 31 5.33 -11.09 19.32
C HIS A 31 6.46 -11.04 18.27
N ALA A 32 6.51 -9.98 17.48
CA ALA A 32 7.55 -9.75 16.48
C ALA A 32 8.90 -9.31 17.09
N GLY A 33 9.02 -9.19 18.40
CA GLY A 33 10.26 -8.75 19.05
C GLY A 33 10.65 -7.28 18.79
N ILE A 34 9.75 -6.49 18.17
CA ILE A 34 9.99 -5.08 17.86
C ILE A 34 9.95 -4.23 19.13
N ALA A 35 9.07 -4.56 20.05
CA ALA A 35 8.95 -3.90 21.34
C ALA A 35 9.47 -4.80 22.46
N LYS A 36 10.25 -4.23 23.36
CA LYS A 36 10.85 -4.93 24.52
C LYS A 36 9.82 -5.18 25.64
N ASP A 37 8.85 -4.30 25.73
CA ASP A 37 7.81 -4.31 26.77
C ASP A 37 6.48 -3.69 26.29
N LYS A 38 5.43 -3.87 27.11
CA LYS A 38 4.10 -3.33 26.80
C LYS A 38 4.07 -1.81 26.69
N ALA A 39 4.90 -1.10 27.44
CA ALA A 39 4.93 0.37 27.43
C ALA A 39 5.50 0.86 26.07
N GLN A 40 6.59 0.25 25.61
CA GLN A 40 7.16 0.54 24.29
C GLN A 40 6.17 0.15 23.18
N ALA A 41 5.55 -1.03 23.24
CA ALA A 41 4.57 -1.46 22.27
C ALA A 41 3.38 -0.50 22.17
N ARG A 42 2.85 -0.01 23.29
CA ARG A 42 1.79 1.02 23.30
C ARG A 42 2.24 2.33 22.65
N ARG A 43 3.44 2.82 22.97
CA ARG A 43 3.98 4.04 22.34
C ARG A 43 4.09 3.89 20.83
N LEU A 44 4.63 2.77 20.35
CA LEU A 44 4.74 2.48 18.91
C LEU A 44 3.36 2.36 18.25
N THR A 45 2.39 1.71 18.90
CA THR A 45 1.02 1.64 18.40
C THR A 45 0.42 3.04 18.23
N VAL A 46 0.52 3.90 19.25
CA VAL A 46 0.02 5.29 19.16
C VAL A 46 0.72 6.06 18.04
N ALA A 47 2.04 5.94 17.94
CA ALA A 47 2.80 6.57 16.87
C ALA A 47 2.31 6.12 15.48
N SER A 48 2.09 4.83 15.26
CA SER A 48 1.56 4.27 14.02
C SER A 48 0.18 4.85 13.66
N TYR A 49 -0.74 4.93 14.63
CA TYR A 49 -2.05 5.56 14.41
C TYR A 49 -1.95 7.04 14.04
N LEU A 50 -1.00 7.77 14.63
CA LEU A 50 -0.78 9.17 14.31
C LEU A 50 -0.18 9.36 12.91
N GLU A 51 0.73 8.48 12.48
CA GLU A 51 1.21 8.50 11.10
C GLU A 51 0.08 8.19 10.11
N PHE A 52 -0.77 7.21 10.41
CA PHE A 52 -1.95 6.89 9.60
C PHE A 52 -2.94 8.08 9.54
N SER A 53 -3.07 8.86 10.62
CA SER A 53 -3.87 10.08 10.62
C SER A 53 -3.37 11.14 9.66
N LYS A 54 -2.05 11.24 9.47
CA LYS A 54 -1.45 12.16 8.48
C LYS A 54 -1.75 11.70 7.06
N LEU A 55 -1.61 10.39 6.80
CA LEU A 55 -1.93 9.79 5.52
C LEU A 55 -3.35 10.13 5.06
N LEU A 56 -4.35 10.04 5.93
CA LEU A 56 -5.72 10.41 5.57
C LEU A 56 -5.86 11.87 5.15
N VAL A 57 -5.18 12.80 5.83
CA VAL A 57 -5.17 14.21 5.43
C VAL A 57 -4.51 14.39 4.07
N GLU A 58 -3.43 13.68 3.81
CA GLU A 58 -2.70 13.74 2.55
C GLU A 58 -3.52 13.18 1.39
N ILE A 59 -4.24 12.07 1.60
CA ILE A 59 -5.15 11.51 0.60
C ILE A 59 -6.28 12.50 0.28
N VAL A 60 -6.95 13.04 1.31
CA VAL A 60 -8.06 13.98 1.11
C VAL A 60 -7.61 15.30 0.44
N LYS A 61 -6.38 15.69 0.64
CA LYS A 61 -5.80 16.93 0.09
C LYS A 61 -4.78 16.67 -1.00
N MET A 62 -4.80 15.53 -1.63
CA MET A 62 -3.80 15.11 -2.60
C MET A 62 -3.65 16.17 -3.71
N ASP A 63 -4.75 16.69 -4.25
CA ASP A 63 -4.72 17.73 -5.29
C ASP A 63 -3.99 19.02 -4.88
N GLN A 64 -3.94 19.30 -3.58
CA GLN A 64 -3.30 20.51 -3.03
C GLN A 64 -1.86 20.27 -2.57
N LEU A 65 -1.55 19.04 -2.17
CA LEU A 65 -0.28 18.68 -1.53
C LEU A 65 0.68 17.96 -2.47
N TYR A 66 0.14 17.27 -3.48
CA TYR A 66 0.94 16.50 -4.42
C TYR A 66 1.63 17.43 -5.41
N ASP A 67 2.95 17.34 -5.46
CA ASP A 67 3.80 18.05 -6.41
C ASP A 67 4.83 17.05 -6.96
N PRO A 68 4.66 16.56 -8.20
CA PRO A 68 5.56 15.56 -8.77
C PRO A 68 7.00 16.04 -8.88
N ALA A 69 7.23 17.36 -8.96
CA ALA A 69 8.57 17.93 -9.02
C ALA A 69 9.35 17.74 -7.71
N LYS A 70 8.65 17.63 -6.57
CA LYS A 70 9.27 17.44 -5.25
C LYS A 70 9.53 15.97 -4.91
N ILE A 71 8.99 15.03 -5.70
CA ILE A 71 9.15 13.60 -5.43
C ILE A 71 10.45 13.10 -6.05
N ARG A 72 11.28 12.49 -5.22
CA ARG A 72 12.52 11.85 -5.64
C ARG A 72 12.40 10.34 -5.48
N VAL A 73 12.68 9.60 -6.54
CA VAL A 73 12.84 8.15 -6.49
C VAL A 73 14.23 7.83 -5.97
N VAL A 74 14.31 6.97 -4.95
CA VAL A 74 15.59 6.56 -4.34
C VAL A 74 15.60 5.04 -4.25
N GLY A 75 16.69 4.42 -4.67
CA GLY A 75 16.85 2.96 -4.64
C GLY A 75 18.19 2.52 -5.24
N SER A 76 18.36 1.22 -5.47
CA SER A 76 19.49 0.75 -6.28
C SER A 76 19.33 1.26 -7.70
N GLN A 77 20.45 1.63 -8.36
CA GLN A 77 20.39 2.15 -9.74
C GLN A 77 19.71 1.15 -10.69
N ALA A 78 20.06 -0.14 -10.56
CA ALA A 78 19.42 -1.18 -11.37
C ALA A 78 17.89 -1.26 -11.18
N ALA A 79 17.39 -1.15 -9.95
CA ALA A 79 15.95 -1.15 -9.70
C ALA A 79 15.27 0.12 -10.24
N ILE A 80 15.95 1.27 -10.17
CA ILE A 80 15.47 2.53 -10.73
C ILE A 80 15.43 2.41 -12.27
N ASP A 81 16.48 1.91 -12.88
CA ASP A 81 16.57 1.76 -14.33
C ASP A 81 15.49 0.81 -14.87
N ILE A 82 15.32 -0.35 -14.25
CA ILE A 82 14.24 -1.30 -14.60
C ILE A 82 12.87 -0.64 -14.42
N SER A 83 12.66 0.12 -13.37
CA SER A 83 11.37 0.71 -13.04
C SER A 83 11.03 1.96 -13.86
N LEU A 84 12.03 2.68 -14.35
CA LEU A 84 11.87 3.91 -15.12
C LEU A 84 12.19 3.73 -16.61
N SER A 85 12.79 2.61 -17.02
CA SER A 85 13.10 2.37 -18.41
C SER A 85 11.83 2.07 -19.19
N GLN A 86 11.69 2.69 -20.35
CA GLN A 86 10.66 2.35 -21.32
C GLN A 86 10.97 1.03 -22.06
N GLU A 87 12.17 0.49 -21.82
CA GLU A 87 12.71 -0.69 -22.49
C GLU A 87 12.71 -1.90 -21.56
N HIS A 88 11.53 -2.37 -21.20
CA HIS A 88 11.47 -3.67 -20.51
C HIS A 88 11.55 -4.86 -21.48
N ASP A 89 12.01 -4.74 -22.68
CA ASP A 89 11.95 -5.80 -23.69
C ASP A 89 10.57 -6.46 -23.81
N ASN A 90 9.49 -5.69 -23.65
CA ASN A 90 8.11 -6.16 -23.54
C ASN A 90 7.85 -7.16 -22.39
N LYS A 91 8.71 -7.22 -21.38
CA LYS A 91 8.49 -8.07 -20.20
C LYS A 91 7.55 -7.39 -19.21
N PRO A 92 6.53 -8.10 -18.73
CA PRO A 92 5.63 -7.54 -17.73
C PRO A 92 6.35 -7.30 -16.39
N VAL A 93 6.04 -6.18 -15.74
CA VAL A 93 6.62 -5.82 -14.44
C VAL A 93 5.56 -5.95 -13.36
N ILE A 94 5.90 -6.68 -12.31
CA ILE A 94 5.08 -6.81 -11.10
C ILE A 94 5.82 -6.13 -9.95
N ILE A 95 5.16 -5.16 -9.30
CA ILE A 95 5.68 -4.49 -8.11
C ILE A 95 4.96 -5.06 -6.89
N ALA A 96 5.68 -5.83 -6.10
CA ALA A 96 5.26 -6.23 -4.76
C ALA A 96 5.63 -5.12 -3.77
N THR A 97 4.64 -4.58 -3.06
CA THR A 97 4.83 -3.45 -2.14
C THR A 97 4.03 -3.64 -0.85
N ALA A 98 4.09 -2.67 0.05
CA ALA A 98 3.48 -2.72 1.36
C ALA A 98 2.70 -1.42 1.67
N HIS A 99 1.78 -1.48 2.66
CA HIS A 99 1.12 -0.32 3.24
C HIS A 99 2.09 0.48 4.12
N TYR A 100 3.10 1.07 3.48
CA TYR A 100 4.14 1.84 4.15
C TYR A 100 4.17 3.28 3.66
N GLY A 101 4.23 4.25 4.57
CA GLY A 101 4.15 5.67 4.24
C GLY A 101 2.86 6.02 3.48
N ASN A 102 2.95 6.92 2.52
CA ASN A 102 1.83 7.25 1.66
C ASN A 102 1.90 6.47 0.34
N TRP A 103 1.44 5.23 0.37
CA TRP A 103 1.42 4.35 -0.80
C TRP A 103 0.50 4.86 -1.94
N GLU A 104 -0.49 5.71 -1.62
CA GLU A 104 -1.36 6.34 -2.63
C GLU A 104 -0.56 7.32 -3.49
N VAL A 105 0.15 8.22 -2.83
CA VAL A 105 1.06 9.16 -3.52
C VAL A 105 2.18 8.42 -4.23
N ALA A 106 2.74 7.38 -3.60
CA ALA A 106 3.81 6.58 -4.20
C ALA A 106 3.38 5.94 -5.51
N GLY A 107 2.17 5.35 -5.57
CA GLY A 107 1.62 4.75 -6.78
C GLY A 107 1.41 5.77 -7.90
N THR A 108 0.80 6.91 -7.59
CA THR A 108 0.58 8.00 -8.56
C THR A 108 1.90 8.55 -9.08
N ALA A 109 2.82 8.88 -8.19
CA ALA A 109 4.13 9.42 -8.55
C ALA A 109 4.95 8.45 -9.40
N TYR A 110 4.85 7.16 -9.09
CA TYR A 110 5.54 6.14 -9.86
C TYR A 110 4.97 6.03 -11.29
N ALA A 111 3.64 5.99 -11.44
CA ALA A 111 3.00 5.94 -12.75
C ALA A 111 3.37 7.15 -13.62
N GLU A 112 3.38 8.35 -13.04
CA GLU A 112 3.75 9.57 -13.76
C GLU A 112 5.23 9.61 -14.15
N LYS A 113 6.13 9.23 -13.23
CA LYS A 113 7.57 9.29 -13.48
C LYS A 113 8.06 8.20 -14.44
N SER A 114 7.51 7.00 -14.35
CA SER A 114 7.85 5.90 -15.27
C SER A 114 7.28 6.10 -16.65
N ARG A 115 6.21 6.88 -16.78
CA ARG A 115 5.41 7.01 -18.01
C ARG A 115 4.87 5.67 -18.54
N ILE A 116 4.84 4.66 -17.67
CA ILE A 116 4.31 3.33 -18.01
C ILE A 116 2.96 3.18 -17.33
N PRO A 117 1.91 2.83 -18.07
CA PRO A 117 0.60 2.60 -17.48
C PRO A 117 0.64 1.55 -16.38
N MET A 118 0.03 1.85 -15.24
CA MET A 118 0.02 1.00 -14.06
C MET A 118 -1.39 0.50 -13.74
N THR A 119 -1.49 -0.68 -13.14
CA THR A 119 -2.73 -1.23 -12.61
C THR A 119 -2.50 -1.70 -11.18
N SER A 120 -3.26 -1.18 -10.24
CA SER A 120 -3.24 -1.60 -8.85
C SER A 120 -4.50 -2.37 -8.49
N PHE A 121 -4.35 -3.40 -7.66
CA PHE A 121 -5.44 -4.24 -7.21
C PHE A 121 -5.79 -3.89 -5.77
N MET A 122 -7.06 -3.61 -5.53
CA MET A 122 -7.55 -3.22 -4.21
C MET A 122 -8.92 -3.83 -3.90
N ARG A 123 -9.27 -3.89 -2.62
CA ARG A 123 -10.67 -4.07 -2.23
C ARG A 123 -11.38 -2.72 -2.35
N PRO A 124 -12.58 -2.70 -2.91
CA PRO A 124 -13.41 -1.51 -2.87
C PRO A 124 -13.66 -1.05 -1.45
N PHE A 125 -13.70 0.25 -1.27
CA PHE A 125 -14.07 0.82 0.02
C PHE A 125 -15.53 0.53 0.33
N SER A 126 -15.82 0.22 1.60
CA SER A 126 -17.21 0.00 2.06
C SER A 126 -18.05 1.28 1.92
N ASN A 127 -17.43 2.44 2.05
CA ASN A 127 -18.07 3.72 1.80
C ASN A 127 -17.83 4.15 0.34
N PRO A 128 -18.89 4.23 -0.50
CA PRO A 128 -18.76 4.56 -1.91
C PRO A 128 -18.25 5.98 -2.17
N LEU A 129 -18.48 6.92 -1.24
CA LEU A 129 -17.98 8.30 -1.36
C LEU A 129 -16.45 8.35 -1.21
N ILE A 130 -15.91 7.59 -0.25
CA ILE A 130 -14.46 7.46 -0.09
C ILE A 130 -13.86 6.75 -1.31
N GLY A 131 -14.50 5.70 -1.78
CA GLY A 131 -14.09 4.99 -2.98
C GLY A 131 -14.03 5.92 -4.20
N LYS A 132 -15.09 6.70 -4.42
CA LYS A 132 -15.13 7.67 -5.52
C LYS A 132 -14.03 8.73 -5.40
N MET A 133 -13.85 9.32 -4.22
CA MET A 133 -12.81 10.33 -3.98
C MET A 133 -11.42 9.80 -4.34
N ILE A 134 -11.07 8.58 -3.89
CA ILE A 134 -9.77 7.97 -4.20
C ILE A 134 -9.64 7.65 -5.69
N LEU A 135 -10.71 7.18 -6.32
CA LEU A 135 -10.73 6.93 -7.76
C LEU A 135 -10.51 8.22 -8.55
N ASP A 136 -11.20 9.30 -8.19
CA ASP A 136 -11.09 10.59 -8.86
C ASP A 136 -9.66 11.16 -8.79
N HIS A 137 -8.97 10.99 -7.65
CA HIS A 137 -7.55 11.40 -7.49
C HIS A 137 -6.56 10.54 -8.28
N ARG A 138 -6.91 9.30 -8.58
CA ARG A 138 -6.11 8.38 -9.39
C ARG A 138 -6.56 8.32 -10.85
N ALA A 139 -7.61 9.09 -11.19
CA ALA A 139 -8.23 9.02 -12.49
C ALA A 139 -7.25 9.37 -13.61
N GLY A 140 -7.11 8.45 -14.53
CA GLY A 140 -6.35 8.61 -15.75
C GLY A 140 -5.99 7.25 -16.34
N ASP A 141 -5.65 7.24 -17.60
CA ASP A 141 -5.21 6.01 -18.30
C ASP A 141 -3.90 5.46 -17.72
N MET A 142 -3.13 6.30 -17.04
CA MET A 142 -1.84 5.92 -16.47
C MET A 142 -1.98 5.05 -15.22
N HIS A 143 -3.00 5.24 -14.39
CA HIS A 143 -3.16 4.45 -13.17
C HIS A 143 -4.57 3.91 -13.02
N LYS A 144 -4.79 2.64 -13.36
CA LYS A 144 -6.07 1.95 -13.19
C LYS A 144 -6.15 1.22 -11.86
N LEU A 145 -7.32 1.27 -11.25
CA LEU A 145 -7.67 0.45 -10.09
C LEU A 145 -8.62 -0.66 -10.50
N VAL A 146 -8.35 -1.86 -10.03
CA VAL A 146 -9.15 -3.06 -10.28
C VAL A 146 -9.58 -3.66 -8.97
N ASP A 147 -10.84 -4.06 -8.90
CA ASP A 147 -11.38 -4.78 -7.75
C ASP A 147 -10.77 -6.20 -7.69
N LYS A 148 -10.09 -6.52 -6.60
CA LYS A 148 -9.50 -7.86 -6.43
C LYS A 148 -10.54 -8.99 -6.43
N ARG A 149 -11.83 -8.68 -6.19
CA ARG A 149 -12.92 -9.67 -6.26
C ARG A 149 -13.22 -10.14 -7.68
N GLU A 150 -12.78 -9.41 -8.71
CA GLU A 150 -12.89 -9.83 -10.10
C GLU A 150 -11.96 -11.00 -10.47
N GLY A 151 -11.11 -11.42 -9.52
CA GLY A 151 -10.22 -12.56 -9.65
C GLY A 151 -8.96 -12.26 -10.47
N ILE A 152 -8.38 -13.32 -11.06
CA ILE A 152 -7.08 -13.25 -11.75
C ILE A 152 -7.15 -12.64 -13.14
N ARG A 153 -8.31 -12.70 -13.83
CA ARG A 153 -8.43 -12.26 -15.23
C ARG A 153 -8.04 -10.81 -15.49
N PRO A 154 -8.44 -9.82 -14.68
CA PRO A 154 -8.00 -8.44 -14.85
C PRO A 154 -6.49 -8.27 -14.68
N ILE A 155 -5.87 -9.08 -13.82
CA ILE A 155 -4.42 -9.08 -13.61
C ILE A 155 -3.72 -9.53 -14.91
N LEU A 156 -4.13 -10.67 -15.44
CA LEU A 156 -3.57 -11.23 -16.68
C LEU A 156 -3.77 -10.26 -17.86
N ARG A 157 -4.92 -9.57 -17.91
CA ARG A 157 -5.18 -8.55 -18.92
C ARG A 157 -4.23 -7.35 -18.77
N ALA A 158 -4.01 -6.86 -17.54
CA ALA A 158 -3.06 -5.77 -17.30
C ALA A 158 -1.64 -6.16 -17.76
N ILE A 159 -1.21 -7.37 -17.42
CA ILE A 159 0.08 -7.94 -17.83
C ILE A 159 0.18 -8.03 -19.35
N SER A 160 -0.83 -8.56 -20.06
CA SER A 160 -0.83 -8.67 -21.52
C SER A 160 -0.86 -7.32 -22.25
N GLN A 161 -1.23 -6.25 -21.55
CA GLN A 161 -1.20 -4.88 -22.05
C GLN A 161 0.10 -4.13 -21.67
N ASN A 162 1.12 -4.84 -21.22
CA ASN A 162 2.39 -4.26 -20.71
C ASN A 162 2.21 -3.18 -19.65
N ARG A 163 1.14 -3.27 -18.85
CA ARG A 163 0.92 -2.38 -17.71
C ARG A 163 1.69 -2.90 -16.50
N ILE A 164 2.34 -2.01 -15.78
CA ILE A 164 2.92 -2.37 -14.49
C ILE A 164 1.79 -2.81 -13.56
N THR A 165 1.93 -3.97 -12.95
CA THR A 165 0.96 -4.50 -12.01
C THR A 165 1.47 -4.34 -10.58
N THR A 166 0.75 -3.63 -9.71
CA THR A 166 1.16 -3.43 -8.33
C THR A 166 0.25 -4.16 -7.35
N MET A 167 0.85 -4.78 -6.35
CA MET A 167 0.15 -5.54 -5.31
C MET A 167 0.73 -5.23 -3.93
N LEU A 168 -0.14 -4.82 -3.00
CA LEU A 168 0.23 -4.71 -1.58
C LEU A 168 0.08 -6.11 -0.97
N ILE A 169 1.20 -6.67 -0.48
CA ILE A 169 1.28 -8.08 -0.07
C ILE A 169 1.57 -8.27 1.43
N ASP A 170 1.64 -7.21 2.18
CA ASP A 170 2.00 -7.17 3.60
C ASP A 170 0.85 -7.52 4.56
N GLN A 171 -0.32 -7.82 4.05
CA GLN A 171 -1.46 -8.27 4.86
C GLN A 171 -1.58 -9.80 4.87
N HIS A 172 -2.16 -10.32 5.96
CA HIS A 172 -2.44 -11.74 6.09
C HIS A 172 -3.30 -12.27 4.94
N ALA A 173 -2.87 -13.36 4.33
CA ALA A 173 -3.62 -14.08 3.31
C ALA A 173 -4.45 -15.21 3.93
N GLY A 174 -5.62 -15.48 3.34
CA GLY A 174 -6.38 -16.69 3.69
C GLY A 174 -5.63 -17.97 3.33
N ALA A 175 -5.95 -19.07 3.97
CA ALA A 175 -5.28 -20.37 3.76
C ALA A 175 -5.28 -20.83 2.29
N ASN A 176 -6.32 -20.46 1.53
CA ASN A 176 -6.45 -20.83 0.11
C ASN A 176 -5.78 -19.83 -0.85
N GLU A 177 -5.30 -18.69 -0.34
CA GLU A 177 -4.74 -17.59 -1.15
C GLU A 177 -3.26 -17.33 -0.82
N GLY A 178 -2.69 -18.03 0.15
CA GLY A 178 -1.38 -17.77 0.68
C GLY A 178 -0.50 -18.99 0.85
N ILE A 179 0.76 -18.71 1.07
CA ILE A 179 1.78 -19.67 1.50
C ILE A 179 2.34 -19.24 2.85
N THR A 180 2.81 -20.20 3.63
CA THR A 180 3.47 -19.91 4.90
C THR A 180 4.92 -19.56 4.63
N CYS A 181 5.31 -18.36 5.06
CA CYS A 181 6.69 -17.86 5.05
C CYS A 181 7.09 -17.43 6.46
N GLU A 182 8.39 -17.34 6.70
CA GLU A 182 8.89 -16.75 7.93
C GLU A 182 8.81 -15.22 7.85
N PHE A 183 8.26 -14.59 8.91
CA PHE A 183 8.20 -13.15 9.06
C PHE A 183 8.49 -12.78 10.51
N PHE A 184 9.54 -12.02 10.77
CA PHE A 184 10.07 -11.73 12.12
C PHE A 184 10.29 -12.99 12.98
N GLY A 185 10.85 -14.06 12.39
CA GLY A 185 11.09 -15.32 13.08
C GLY A 185 9.84 -16.16 13.38
N HIS A 186 8.68 -15.79 12.83
CA HIS A 186 7.42 -16.50 13.04
C HIS A 186 6.76 -16.89 11.72
N PRO A 187 6.04 -18.03 11.67
CA PRO A 187 5.30 -18.41 10.48
C PRO A 187 4.14 -17.44 10.22
N ALA A 188 4.08 -16.89 9.02
CA ALA A 188 3.02 -16.00 8.57
C ALA A 188 2.49 -16.44 7.21
N CYS A 189 1.18 -16.36 7.01
CA CYS A 189 0.56 -16.64 5.72
C CYS A 189 0.56 -15.37 4.86
N VAL A 190 1.29 -15.41 3.74
CA VAL A 190 1.45 -14.28 2.81
C VAL A 190 0.83 -14.60 1.45
N HIS A 191 0.38 -13.57 0.73
CA HIS A 191 -0.23 -13.75 -0.59
C HIS A 191 0.76 -14.35 -1.60
N MET A 192 0.41 -15.45 -2.22
CA MET A 192 1.24 -16.14 -3.21
C MET A 192 1.08 -15.61 -4.65
N THR A 193 0.10 -14.74 -4.90
CA THR A 193 -0.24 -14.28 -6.26
C THR A 193 0.94 -13.70 -7.03
N PRO A 194 1.80 -12.82 -6.48
CA PRO A 194 2.96 -12.30 -7.22
C PRO A 194 3.93 -13.40 -7.64
N ALA A 195 4.21 -14.37 -6.77
CA ALA A 195 5.08 -15.48 -7.10
C ALA A 195 4.51 -16.38 -8.20
N LEU A 196 3.21 -16.69 -8.14
CA LEU A 196 2.53 -17.48 -9.18
C LEU A 196 2.53 -16.78 -10.54
N LEU A 197 2.40 -15.45 -10.55
CA LEU A 197 2.46 -14.67 -11.80
C LEU A 197 3.88 -14.61 -12.37
N HIS A 198 4.90 -14.60 -11.52
CA HIS A 198 6.30 -14.61 -11.95
C HIS A 198 6.72 -15.95 -12.57
N LEU A 199 6.13 -17.05 -12.09
CA LEU A 199 6.45 -18.41 -12.57
C LEU A 199 5.73 -18.80 -13.89
N LYS A 200 4.81 -17.98 -14.36
CA LYS A 200 4.06 -18.20 -15.62
C LYS A 200 4.56 -17.32 -16.74
#